data_109d9628d2a96f1b7394b0dcbfa84807
#
_entry.id   109d9628d2a96f1b7394b0dcbfa84807
#
_cell.length_a   1.000
_cell.length_b   1.000
_cell.length_c   1.000
_cell.angle_alpha   90.00
_cell.angle_beta   90.00
_cell.angle_gamma   90.00
#
_symmetry.space_group_name_H-M   'P 1'
#
loop_
_entity.id
_entity.type
_entity.pdbx_description
1 polymer ?
#
loop_
_entity_poly.entity_id
_entity_poly.type
_entity_poly.pdbx_seq_one_letter_code
_entity_poly.pdbx_strand_id
1 'polypeptide(L)' 'ARELNAARQKHPLWPVSPFRQVAVITEEVGELAQAVNDDNLNHARQEAAQVAAVAIRFLEGK' A
#
# COMPACT_ATOMS: atom_id res chain seq x y z
N ALA A 1 -13.24 -3.65 3.82
CA ALA A 1 -13.08 -2.34 3.19
C ALA A 1 -12.58 -2.46 1.76
N ARG A 2 -13.05 -1.57 0.90
CA ARG A 2 -12.74 -1.61 -0.53
C ARG A 2 -11.23 -1.49 -0.80
N GLU A 3 -10.56 -0.57 -0.11
CA GLU A 3 -9.13 -0.33 -0.26
C GLU A 3 -8.31 -1.52 0.23
N LEU A 4 -8.75 -2.16 1.30
CA LEU A 4 -8.08 -3.35 1.82
C LEU A 4 -8.20 -4.51 0.82
N ASN A 5 -9.37 -4.67 0.18
CA ASN A 5 -9.54 -5.68 -0.86
C ASN A 5 -8.65 -5.41 -2.07
N ALA A 6 -8.53 -4.14 -2.47
CA ALA A 6 -7.65 -3.75 -3.57
C ALA A 6 -6.18 -4.05 -3.24
N ALA A 7 -5.75 -3.81 -2.00
CA ALA A 7 -4.40 -4.13 -1.57
C ALA A 7 -4.15 -5.64 -1.58
N ARG A 8 -5.13 -6.45 -1.18
CA ARG A 8 -5.02 -7.91 -1.22
C ARG A 8 -4.95 -8.44 -2.64
N GLN A 9 -5.64 -7.79 -3.59
CA GLN A 9 -5.56 -8.14 -5.01
C GLN A 9 -4.19 -7.78 -5.59
N LYS A 10 -3.65 -6.62 -5.24
CA LYS A 10 -2.35 -6.16 -5.70
C LYS A 10 -1.22 -7.00 -5.10
N HIS A 11 -1.36 -7.40 -3.84
CA HIS A 11 -0.37 -8.19 -3.12
C HIS A 11 -1.05 -9.45 -2.56
N PRO A 12 -1.44 -10.39 -3.45
CA PRO A 12 -2.22 -11.56 -3.01
C PRO A 12 -1.44 -12.47 -2.06
N LEU A 13 -0.12 -12.51 -2.20
CA LEU A 13 0.75 -13.30 -1.32
C LEU A 13 1.43 -12.34 -0.35
N TRP A 14 0.80 -12.16 0.83
CA TRP A 14 1.38 -11.30 1.85
C TRP A 14 2.62 -11.96 2.44
N PRO A 15 3.78 -11.30 2.42
CA PRO A 15 5.01 -11.91 2.92
C PRO A 15 4.91 -12.27 4.39
N VAL A 16 5.59 -13.36 4.76
CA VAL A 16 5.66 -13.79 6.17
C VAL A 16 6.67 -12.93 6.94
N SER A 17 7.76 -12.54 6.30
CA SER A 17 8.82 -11.76 6.94
C SER A 17 8.39 -10.32 7.19
N PRO A 18 8.49 -9.80 8.42
CA PRO A 18 8.20 -8.40 8.70
C PRO A 18 9.04 -7.43 7.86
N PHE A 19 10.27 -7.78 7.56
CA PHE A 19 11.13 -6.95 6.71
C PHE A 19 10.57 -6.80 5.30
N ARG A 20 10.05 -7.89 4.73
CA ARG A 20 9.43 -7.85 3.41
C ARG A 20 8.09 -7.14 3.45
N GLN A 21 7.35 -7.27 4.54
CA GLN A 21 6.09 -6.54 4.72
C GLN A 21 6.34 -5.02 4.72
N VAL A 22 7.37 -4.58 5.44
CA VAL A 22 7.77 -3.17 5.44
C VAL A 22 8.22 -2.72 4.06
N ALA A 23 8.91 -3.58 3.32
CA ALA A 23 9.30 -3.25 1.93
C ALA A 23 8.08 -3.00 1.04
N VAL A 24 7.01 -3.76 1.21
CA VAL A 24 5.75 -3.53 0.47
C VAL A 24 5.15 -2.18 0.84
N ILE A 25 5.12 -1.85 2.13
CA ILE A 25 4.62 -0.54 2.60
C ILE A 25 5.45 0.58 2.00
N THR A 26 6.78 0.44 2.02
CA THR A 26 7.71 1.43 1.48
C THR A 26 7.47 1.64 -0.02
N GLU A 27 7.23 0.57 -0.77
CA GLU A 27 6.91 0.64 -2.20
C GLU A 27 5.65 1.49 -2.43
N GLU A 28 4.60 1.27 -1.66
CA GLU A 28 3.35 2.03 -1.78
C GLU A 28 3.55 3.50 -1.40
N VAL A 29 4.36 3.79 -0.38
CA VAL A 29 4.71 5.17 -0.02
C VAL A 29 5.47 5.84 -1.17
N GLY A 30 6.37 5.12 -1.82
CA GLY A 30 7.11 5.63 -2.97
C GLY A 30 6.17 5.99 -4.13
N GLU A 31 5.17 5.15 -4.41
CA GLU A 31 4.17 5.42 -5.44
C GLU A 31 3.32 6.63 -5.10
N LEU A 32 2.96 6.81 -3.81
CA LEU A 32 2.26 8.00 -3.35
C LEU A 32 3.10 9.25 -3.59
N ALA A 33 4.38 9.21 -3.22
CA ALA A 33 5.29 10.34 -3.41
C ALA A 33 5.41 10.70 -4.89
N GLN A 34 5.51 9.70 -5.77
CA GLN A 34 5.60 9.91 -7.20
C GLN A 34 4.33 10.58 -7.74
N ALA A 35 3.16 10.14 -7.29
CA ALA A 35 1.90 10.71 -7.72
C ALA A 35 1.79 12.20 -7.34
N VAL A 36 2.26 12.56 -6.14
CA VAL A 36 2.30 13.97 -5.71
C VAL A 36 3.27 14.77 -6.57
N ASN A 37 4.44 14.22 -6.86
CA ASN A 37 5.43 14.88 -7.72
C ASN A 37 4.90 15.08 -9.14
N ASP A 38 4.01 14.21 -9.60
CA ASP A 38 3.39 14.29 -10.92
C ASP A 38 2.16 15.20 -10.93
N ASP A 39 1.87 15.89 -9.82
CA ASP A 39 0.68 16.73 -9.65
C ASP A 39 -0.64 15.98 -9.89
N ASN A 40 -0.64 14.69 -9.65
CA ASN A 40 -1.84 13.86 -9.86
C ASN A 40 -2.48 13.54 -8.52
N LEU A 41 -3.27 14.48 -7.99
CA LEU A 41 -3.88 14.33 -6.67
C LEU A 41 -4.88 13.19 -6.58
N ASN A 42 -5.62 12.90 -7.67
CA ASN A 42 -6.55 11.78 -7.66
C ASN A 42 -5.80 10.47 -7.51
N HIS A 43 -4.71 10.29 -8.26
CA HIS A 43 -3.87 9.11 -8.14
C HIS A 43 -3.19 9.05 -6.77
N ALA A 44 -2.73 10.19 -6.26
CA ALA A 44 -2.11 10.28 -4.94
C ALA A 44 -3.08 9.80 -3.83
N ARG A 45 -4.35 10.17 -3.93
CA ARG A 45 -5.35 9.71 -2.95
C ARG A 45 -5.58 8.20 -3.03
N GLN A 46 -5.57 7.64 -4.24
CA GLN A 46 -5.65 6.18 -4.42
C GLN A 46 -4.43 5.48 -3.80
N GLU A 47 -3.24 6.03 -4.02
CA GLU A 47 -2.02 5.46 -3.44
C GLU A 47 -1.99 5.61 -1.93
N ALA A 48 -2.51 6.72 -1.38
CA ALA A 48 -2.63 6.88 0.07
C ALA A 48 -3.55 5.81 0.67
N ALA A 49 -4.64 5.46 0.00
CA ALA A 49 -5.53 4.39 0.42
C ALA A 49 -4.81 3.04 0.40
N GLN A 50 -3.95 2.80 -0.60
CA GLN A 50 -3.14 1.58 -0.65
C GLN A 50 -2.13 1.51 0.51
N VAL A 51 -1.48 2.64 0.83
CA VAL A 51 -0.58 2.71 1.99
C VAL A 51 -1.32 2.32 3.27
N ALA A 52 -2.51 2.88 3.48
CA ALA A 52 -3.33 2.55 4.64
C ALA A 52 -3.69 1.07 4.67
N ALA A 53 -4.09 0.51 3.53
CA ALA A 53 -4.50 -0.89 3.42
C ALA A 53 -3.35 -1.85 3.73
N VAL A 54 -2.15 -1.62 3.19
CA VAL A 54 -1.01 -2.50 3.49
C VAL A 54 -0.53 -2.34 4.93
N ALA A 55 -0.66 -1.14 5.51
CA ALA A 55 -0.37 -0.93 6.92
C ALA A 55 -1.32 -1.74 7.81
N ILE A 56 -2.61 -1.78 7.46
CA ILE A 56 -3.60 -2.60 8.16
C ILE A 56 -3.22 -4.07 8.07
N ARG A 57 -2.82 -4.55 6.89
CA ARG A 57 -2.39 -5.94 6.72
C ARG A 57 -1.20 -6.27 7.61
N PHE A 58 -0.25 -5.34 7.75
CA PHE A 58 0.89 -5.50 8.64
C PHE A 58 0.43 -5.68 10.08
N LEU A 59 -0.53 -4.85 10.52
CA LEU A 59 -1.08 -4.94 11.88
C LEU A 59 -1.84 -6.23 12.10
N GLU A 60 -2.56 -6.73 11.09
CA GLU A 60 -3.33 -7.97 11.18
C GLU A 60 -2.46 -9.22 11.05
N GLY A 61 -1.27 -9.09 10.49
CA GLY A 61 -0.42 -10.24 10.16
C GLY A 61 -0.90 -11.02 8.95
N LYS A 62 -1.68 -10.40 8.11
CA LYS A 62 -2.31 -11.03 6.94
C LYS A 62 -1.93 -10.30 5.66
#